data_d6a686a2ca07b0fc4f0a6961ea8600cc
#
_entry.id   d6a686a2ca07b0fc4f0a6961ea8600cc
#
_cell.length_a   1.000
_cell.length_b   1.000
_cell.length_c   1.000
_cell.angle_alpha   90.00
_cell.angle_beta   90.00
_cell.angle_gamma   90.00
#
_symmetry.space_group_name_H-M   'P 1'
#
loop_
_entity.id
_entity.type
_entity.pdbx_description
1 polymer ?
#
loop_
_entity_poly.entity_id
_entity_poly.type
_entity_poly.pdbx_seq_one_letter_code
_entity_poly.pdbx_strand_id
1 'polypeptide(L)'
;MRNRTRYLLVFTLAVFYFSCSDPEDCAGIVNGSSVCGCMDSTAINYDSLSTFDDGSCDYGLEINGVSIKWLKTYEISSNPETDESWCVMQVSDGGFIISGATNYSGLLIKTHPSGEKEWHQIYENSTSLYKVRQTSDGGYIATGYYECDTLPGCYPDVYLLKTDGSGTIEWETLDGTSGNNEWARDVIETQDGNFVITGTWNDDGWNSKAMLRKYGGGGELIWDQIYSSSTANEGNSLMETSDGNLVLVGYSGEQHGAYKHFMVKADSDGGQIWKKKTESIGDALLYAVCEAPAGGYVAAGFCNSWRSNLLVERNGSGSIAWEDCFIDESSHYGYYDIAPSSDGGYYLIDDICYLTKTDEAGNLVFSVGLSHVNQSVIELGDGDVVMGGYGFREGNNGGPISLLRLDPSNINAGVHR
;
A
#
# COMPACT_ATOMS: atom_id res chain seq x y z
N MET A 1 -67.08 -33.47 -54.81
CA MET A 1 -66.60 -34.15 -53.62
C MET A 1 -65.35 -33.43 -53.17
N ARG A 2 -65.41 -32.61 -52.12
CA ARG A 2 -64.27 -31.86 -51.59
C ARG A 2 -63.90 -32.46 -50.22
N ASN A 3 -62.76 -33.19 -50.15
CA ASN A 3 -62.19 -33.64 -48.89
C ASN A 3 -61.54 -32.46 -48.17
N ARG A 4 -62.00 -32.13 -46.97
CA ARG A 4 -61.36 -31.22 -46.02
C ARG A 4 -60.55 -32.06 -45.04
N THR A 5 -59.25 -32.03 -45.17
CA THR A 5 -58.33 -32.54 -44.15
C THR A 5 -58.19 -31.50 -43.03
N ARG A 6 -58.60 -31.88 -41.82
CA ARG A 6 -58.40 -31.06 -40.61
C ARG A 6 -57.03 -31.38 -40.05
N TYR A 7 -56.16 -30.41 -39.99
CA TYR A 7 -54.91 -30.50 -39.22
C TYR A 7 -55.21 -30.20 -37.75
N LEU A 8 -54.90 -31.15 -36.90
CA LEU A 8 -54.92 -31.01 -35.45
C LEU A 8 -53.57 -30.38 -35.02
N LEU A 9 -53.53 -29.11 -34.62
CA LEU A 9 -52.36 -28.49 -34.01
C LEU A 9 -52.29 -29.00 -32.55
N VAL A 10 -51.33 -29.83 -32.23
CA VAL A 10 -50.98 -30.18 -30.87
C VAL A 10 -50.04 -29.08 -30.35
N PHE A 11 -50.53 -28.20 -29.48
CA PHE A 11 -49.71 -27.30 -28.68
C PHE A 11 -49.09 -28.13 -27.55
N THR A 12 -47.81 -28.44 -27.66
CA THR A 12 -47.01 -28.89 -26.51
C THR A 12 -46.69 -27.67 -25.63
N LEU A 13 -47.38 -27.58 -24.48
CA LEU A 13 -47.05 -26.65 -23.44
C LEU A 13 -45.71 -27.08 -22.79
N ALA A 14 -44.61 -26.43 -23.13
CA ALA A 14 -43.37 -26.60 -22.41
C ALA A 14 -43.52 -25.91 -21.03
N VAL A 15 -43.74 -26.70 -20.00
CA VAL A 15 -43.70 -26.25 -18.62
C VAL A 15 -42.23 -26.07 -18.26
N PHE A 16 -41.76 -24.83 -18.27
CA PHE A 16 -40.49 -24.47 -17.67
C PHE A 16 -40.65 -24.59 -16.14
N TYR A 17 -40.13 -25.61 -15.56
CA TYR A 17 -39.87 -25.64 -14.12
C TYR A 17 -38.73 -24.67 -13.85
N PHE A 18 -39.05 -23.47 -13.41
CA PHE A 18 -38.09 -22.66 -12.65
C PHE A 18 -37.87 -23.39 -11.32
N SER A 19 -36.77 -24.09 -11.17
CA SER A 19 -36.30 -24.51 -9.86
C SER A 19 -35.94 -23.22 -9.10
N CYS A 20 -36.89 -22.65 -8.36
CA CYS A 20 -36.53 -21.84 -7.22
C CYS A 20 -35.84 -22.77 -6.24
N SER A 21 -34.53 -22.66 -6.07
CA SER A 21 -33.91 -23.23 -4.88
C SER A 21 -34.57 -22.53 -3.70
N ASP A 22 -35.14 -23.29 -2.80
CA ASP A 22 -35.68 -22.73 -1.55
C ASP A 22 -34.55 -21.96 -0.85
N PRO A 23 -34.86 -20.81 -0.24
CA PRO A 23 -33.83 -20.00 0.43
C PRO A 23 -33.21 -20.83 1.56
N GLU A 24 -31.88 -20.91 1.55
CA GLU A 24 -31.11 -21.46 2.66
C GLU A 24 -30.97 -20.39 3.74
N ASP A 25 -30.97 -20.80 5.02
CA ASP A 25 -30.58 -19.92 6.11
C ASP A 25 -29.05 -19.79 6.17
N CYS A 26 -28.57 -18.97 7.09
CA CYS A 26 -27.13 -18.72 7.23
C CYS A 26 -26.31 -19.94 7.70
N ALA A 27 -26.97 -21.03 8.12
CA ALA A 27 -26.33 -22.31 8.40
C ALA A 27 -26.35 -23.25 7.16
N GLY A 28 -26.85 -22.78 5.99
CA GLY A 28 -27.00 -23.58 4.77
C GLY A 28 -28.15 -24.57 4.82
N ILE A 29 -29.13 -24.38 5.70
CA ILE A 29 -30.29 -25.25 5.85
C ILE A 29 -31.45 -24.70 5.01
N VAL A 30 -31.96 -25.48 4.05
CA VAL A 30 -33.08 -25.09 3.20
C VAL A 30 -34.34 -24.89 4.05
N ASN A 31 -34.95 -23.68 3.95
CA ASN A 31 -36.07 -23.25 4.77
C ASN A 31 -35.80 -23.30 6.29
N GLY A 32 -34.51 -23.21 6.69
CA GLY A 32 -34.11 -23.11 8.07
C GLY A 32 -34.48 -21.77 8.70
N SER A 33 -34.37 -21.70 10.02
CA SER A 33 -34.64 -20.49 10.81
C SER A 33 -33.47 -20.13 11.72
N SER A 34 -32.25 -20.56 11.34
CA SER A 34 -31.05 -20.26 12.11
C SER A 34 -30.79 -18.76 12.15
N VAL A 35 -30.56 -18.25 13.34
CA VAL A 35 -30.03 -16.89 13.55
C VAL A 35 -28.53 -17.05 13.71
N CYS A 36 -27.75 -16.52 12.77
CA CYS A 36 -26.30 -16.59 12.81
C CYS A 36 -25.71 -15.44 13.59
N GLY A 37 -24.64 -15.73 14.31
CA GLY A 37 -23.90 -14.79 15.10
C GLY A 37 -22.96 -15.52 16.08
N CYS A 38 -22.20 -14.77 16.85
CA CYS A 38 -21.32 -15.33 17.86
C CYS A 38 -22.09 -15.95 19.02
N MET A 39 -21.90 -17.25 19.27
CA MET A 39 -22.53 -17.99 20.37
C MET A 39 -21.64 -18.09 21.63
N ASP A 40 -20.40 -17.59 21.59
CA ASP A 40 -19.51 -17.61 22.75
C ASP A 40 -19.76 -16.40 23.65
N SER A 41 -20.25 -16.65 24.86
CA SER A 41 -20.57 -15.62 25.86
C SER A 41 -19.34 -14.83 26.37
N THR A 42 -18.13 -15.26 26.02
CA THR A 42 -16.89 -14.53 26.32
C THR A 42 -16.49 -13.56 25.23
N ALA A 43 -17.13 -13.63 24.06
CA ALA A 43 -16.89 -12.70 22.97
C ALA A 43 -17.62 -11.37 23.18
N ILE A 44 -17.02 -10.28 22.69
CA ILE A 44 -17.58 -8.92 22.80
C ILE A 44 -18.88 -8.78 22.02
N ASN A 45 -18.98 -9.46 20.86
CA ASN A 45 -20.15 -9.46 19.99
C ASN A 45 -21.05 -10.67 20.23
N TYR A 46 -21.05 -11.25 21.44
CA TYR A 46 -21.95 -12.33 21.80
C TYR A 46 -23.40 -11.97 21.50
N ASP A 47 -24.06 -12.78 20.70
CA ASP A 47 -25.49 -12.65 20.42
C ASP A 47 -26.26 -13.79 21.09
N SER A 48 -26.95 -13.47 22.17
CA SER A 48 -27.77 -14.44 22.92
C SER A 48 -28.96 -14.98 22.14
N LEU A 49 -29.27 -14.41 20.97
CA LEU A 49 -30.36 -14.86 20.08
C LEU A 49 -29.83 -15.76 18.98
N SER A 50 -28.50 -15.86 18.78
CA SER A 50 -27.92 -16.74 17.80
C SER A 50 -28.18 -18.21 18.14
N THR A 51 -28.57 -18.96 17.10
CA THR A 51 -28.81 -20.42 17.16
C THR A 51 -27.82 -21.20 16.35
N PHE A 52 -26.93 -20.51 15.63
CA PHE A 52 -25.83 -21.05 14.85
C PHE A 52 -24.62 -20.14 14.98
N ASP A 53 -23.48 -20.72 15.36
CA ASP A 53 -22.21 -20.01 15.41
C ASP A 53 -21.65 -19.88 13.99
N ASP A 54 -21.59 -18.67 13.49
CA ASP A 54 -21.08 -18.34 12.15
C ASP A 54 -19.57 -18.05 12.12
N GLY A 55 -18.89 -18.25 13.25
CA GLY A 55 -17.47 -17.96 13.41
C GLY A 55 -17.16 -16.47 13.54
N SER A 56 -18.16 -15.61 13.75
CA SER A 56 -18.00 -14.16 13.86
C SER A 56 -17.58 -13.71 15.28
N CYS A 57 -17.30 -14.64 16.20
CA CYS A 57 -16.93 -14.29 17.56
C CYS A 57 -15.71 -13.36 17.62
N ASP A 58 -15.94 -12.17 18.17
CA ASP A 58 -14.92 -11.17 18.44
C ASP A 58 -14.55 -11.24 19.93
N TYR A 59 -13.32 -11.64 20.22
CA TYR A 59 -12.81 -11.73 21.60
C TYR A 59 -12.09 -10.45 22.02
N GLY A 60 -12.18 -9.38 21.23
CA GLY A 60 -11.53 -8.11 21.51
C GLY A 60 -10.04 -8.27 21.62
N LEU A 61 -9.39 -8.56 20.50
CA LEU A 61 -7.94 -8.50 20.46
C LEU A 61 -7.54 -7.05 20.76
N GLU A 62 -6.97 -6.81 21.94
CA GLU A 62 -6.44 -5.51 22.29
C GLU A 62 -4.92 -5.55 22.23
N ILE A 63 -4.34 -4.57 21.54
CA ILE A 63 -2.91 -4.31 21.58
C ILE A 63 -2.72 -2.93 22.19
N ASN A 64 -2.10 -2.86 23.37
CA ASN A 64 -1.86 -1.62 24.09
C ASN A 64 -3.12 -0.76 24.32
N GLY A 65 -4.28 -1.39 24.53
CA GLY A 65 -5.56 -0.74 24.76
C GLY A 65 -6.26 -0.27 23.49
N VAL A 66 -5.80 -0.73 22.33
CA VAL A 66 -6.45 -0.51 21.03
C VAL A 66 -7.22 -1.75 20.62
N SER A 67 -8.49 -1.58 20.31
CA SER A 67 -9.36 -2.66 19.84
C SER A 67 -9.01 -3.06 18.42
N ILE A 68 -8.59 -4.29 18.22
CA ILE A 68 -8.24 -4.87 16.93
C ILE A 68 -9.44 -5.63 16.40
N LYS A 69 -9.96 -5.25 15.22
CA LYS A 69 -11.06 -5.98 14.58
C LYS A 69 -10.61 -7.35 14.10
N TRP A 70 -9.44 -7.41 13.48
CA TRP A 70 -8.78 -8.66 13.14
C TRP A 70 -7.29 -8.46 12.83
N LEU A 71 -6.53 -9.52 13.04
CA LEU A 71 -5.14 -9.67 12.63
C LEU A 71 -5.02 -10.95 11.81
N LYS A 72 -4.50 -10.86 10.59
CA LYS A 72 -4.22 -11.99 9.71
C LYS A 72 -2.74 -12.11 9.47
N THR A 73 -2.26 -13.35 9.41
CA THR A 73 -0.87 -13.64 9.08
C THR A 73 -0.82 -14.61 7.90
N TYR A 74 0.13 -14.39 6.99
CA TYR A 74 0.30 -15.19 5.79
C TYR A 74 1.70 -15.77 5.77
N GLU A 75 1.81 -17.08 5.93
CA GLU A 75 3.04 -17.83 5.69
C GLU A 75 3.04 -18.23 4.21
N ILE A 76 3.99 -17.72 3.44
CA ILE A 76 4.09 -17.97 2.00
C ILE A 76 5.18 -19.00 1.72
N SER A 77 6.34 -18.83 2.35
CA SER A 77 7.45 -19.75 2.21
C SER A 77 7.57 -20.71 3.41
N SER A 78 8.30 -21.78 3.24
CA SER A 78 8.69 -22.68 4.35
C SER A 78 9.70 -22.03 5.31
N ASN A 79 10.31 -20.91 4.91
CA ASN A 79 11.16 -20.07 5.74
C ASN A 79 10.54 -18.66 5.85
N PRO A 80 9.62 -18.44 6.79
CA PRO A 80 8.94 -17.15 6.92
C PRO A 80 9.85 -15.97 7.27
N GLU A 81 11.12 -16.21 7.58
CA GLU A 81 12.12 -15.15 7.80
C GLU A 81 12.50 -14.40 6.50
N THR A 82 12.12 -14.95 5.36
CA THR A 82 12.33 -14.33 4.04
C THR A 82 11.07 -13.70 3.46
N ASP A 83 9.95 -13.75 4.20
CA ASP A 83 8.69 -13.16 3.78
C ASP A 83 8.63 -11.71 4.27
N GLU A 84 8.47 -10.78 3.36
CA GLU A 84 8.42 -9.33 3.61
C GLU A 84 7.22 -8.72 2.89
N SER A 85 6.57 -7.72 3.50
CA SER A 85 5.58 -6.90 2.81
C SER A 85 5.89 -5.42 2.97
N TRP A 86 5.69 -4.68 1.87
CA TRP A 86 6.06 -3.27 1.77
C TRP A 86 4.87 -2.35 1.59
N CYS A 87 3.79 -2.82 0.97
CA CYS A 87 2.65 -1.99 0.66
C CYS A 87 1.36 -2.78 0.79
N VAL A 88 0.33 -2.14 1.34
CA VAL A 88 -1.06 -2.61 1.30
C VAL A 88 -1.93 -1.55 0.63
N MET A 89 -2.90 -1.99 -0.15
CA MET A 89 -3.91 -1.15 -0.76
C MET A 89 -5.27 -1.84 -0.70
N GLN A 90 -6.33 -1.09 -0.38
CA GLN A 90 -7.69 -1.58 -0.60
C GLN A 90 -8.01 -1.56 -2.10
N VAL A 91 -8.68 -2.59 -2.58
CA VAL A 91 -9.08 -2.71 -3.99
C VAL A 91 -10.59 -2.61 -4.15
N SER A 92 -11.05 -2.45 -5.38
CA SER A 92 -12.43 -2.10 -5.72
C SER A 92 -13.50 -3.07 -5.22
N ASP A 93 -13.16 -4.32 -4.93
CA ASP A 93 -14.05 -5.34 -4.33
C ASP A 93 -14.12 -5.24 -2.79
N GLY A 94 -13.39 -4.29 -2.19
CA GLY A 94 -13.27 -4.09 -0.75
C GLY A 94 -12.20 -4.94 -0.09
N GLY A 95 -11.60 -5.89 -0.79
CA GLY A 95 -10.45 -6.68 -0.33
C GLY A 95 -9.16 -5.87 -0.37
N PHE A 96 -8.03 -6.57 -0.19
CA PHE A 96 -6.72 -5.91 -0.17
C PHE A 96 -5.74 -6.60 -1.12
N ILE A 97 -4.85 -5.81 -1.70
CA ILE A 97 -3.65 -6.28 -2.40
C ILE A 97 -2.42 -5.87 -1.61
N ILE A 98 -1.50 -6.80 -1.43
CA ILE A 98 -0.25 -6.62 -0.67
C ILE A 98 0.90 -6.94 -1.62
N SER A 99 1.93 -6.10 -1.64
CA SER A 99 3.19 -6.38 -2.34
C SER A 99 4.33 -6.62 -1.37
N GLY A 100 5.30 -7.41 -1.80
CA GLY A 100 6.43 -7.76 -0.97
C GLY A 100 7.46 -8.66 -1.67
N ALA A 101 8.12 -9.46 -0.87
CA ALA A 101 9.06 -10.47 -1.31
C ALA A 101 8.91 -11.77 -0.52
N THR A 102 9.33 -12.87 -1.13
CA THR A 102 9.50 -14.18 -0.50
C THR A 102 10.65 -14.90 -1.16
N ASN A 103 11.61 -15.42 -0.36
CA ASN A 103 12.79 -16.11 -0.88
C ASN A 103 13.49 -15.34 -2.03
N TYR A 104 13.66 -14.03 -1.90
CA TYR A 104 14.25 -13.15 -2.93
C TYR A 104 13.49 -13.14 -4.26
N SER A 105 12.19 -13.36 -4.22
CA SER A 105 11.29 -13.23 -5.36
C SER A 105 10.13 -12.29 -5.02
N GLY A 106 9.71 -11.51 -6.01
CA GLY A 106 8.58 -10.59 -5.84
C GLY A 106 7.30 -11.33 -5.51
N LEU A 107 6.46 -10.74 -4.66
CA LEU A 107 5.23 -11.34 -4.15
C LEU A 107 4.06 -10.39 -4.25
N LEU A 108 2.91 -10.90 -4.70
CA LEU A 108 1.60 -10.27 -4.50
C LEU A 108 0.67 -11.22 -3.76
N ILE A 109 -0.09 -10.68 -2.80
CA ILE A 109 -1.14 -11.39 -2.06
C ILE A 109 -2.44 -10.62 -2.22
N LYS A 110 -3.50 -11.27 -2.69
CA LYS A 110 -4.87 -10.74 -2.73
C LYS A 110 -5.67 -11.36 -1.61
N THR A 111 -6.46 -10.53 -0.94
CA THR A 111 -7.33 -10.96 0.15
C THR A 111 -8.78 -10.52 -0.07
N HIS A 112 -9.70 -11.21 0.59
CA HIS A 112 -11.07 -10.79 0.80
C HIS A 112 -11.13 -9.57 1.75
N PRO A 113 -12.23 -8.80 1.84
CA PRO A 113 -12.43 -7.73 2.83
C PRO A 113 -12.23 -8.15 4.30
N SER A 114 -12.47 -9.42 4.62
CA SER A 114 -12.20 -10.01 5.96
C SER A 114 -10.72 -10.28 6.24
N GLY A 115 -9.83 -9.99 5.30
CA GLY A 115 -8.41 -10.33 5.39
C GLY A 115 -8.08 -11.79 5.04
N GLU A 116 -9.06 -12.64 4.70
CA GLU A 116 -8.76 -14.00 4.26
C GLU A 116 -8.07 -14.00 2.89
N LYS A 117 -6.99 -14.79 2.77
CA LYS A 117 -6.22 -14.87 1.54
C LYS A 117 -7.04 -15.54 0.42
N GLU A 118 -7.22 -14.85 -0.70
CA GLU A 118 -7.82 -15.41 -1.91
C GLU A 118 -6.77 -16.12 -2.77
N TRP A 119 -5.68 -15.41 -3.06
CA TRP A 119 -4.56 -15.95 -3.81
C TRP A 119 -3.25 -15.26 -3.43
N HIS A 120 -2.14 -15.86 -3.83
CA HIS A 120 -0.83 -15.21 -3.91
C HIS A 120 -0.12 -15.66 -5.18
N GLN A 121 0.76 -14.82 -5.69
CA GLN A 121 1.61 -15.07 -6.85
C GLN A 121 3.04 -14.67 -6.54
N ILE A 122 3.99 -15.49 -6.99
CA ILE A 122 5.43 -15.26 -6.85
C ILE A 122 6.00 -14.98 -8.24
N TYR A 123 6.78 -13.90 -8.34
CA TYR A 123 7.36 -13.42 -9.59
C TYR A 123 8.88 -13.57 -9.53
N GLU A 124 9.39 -14.64 -10.15
CA GLU A 124 10.81 -15.04 -10.06
C GLU A 124 11.76 -14.08 -10.80
N ASN A 125 11.23 -13.26 -11.73
CA ASN A 125 12.00 -12.22 -12.44
C ASN A 125 12.12 -10.90 -11.65
N SER A 126 11.69 -10.88 -10.40
CA SER A 126 11.81 -9.76 -9.48
C SER A 126 12.43 -10.23 -8.16
N THR A 127 13.29 -9.43 -7.56
CA THR A 127 13.81 -9.72 -6.22
C THR A 127 12.85 -9.24 -5.14
N SER A 128 12.19 -8.10 -5.35
CA SER A 128 11.19 -7.55 -4.42
C SER A 128 10.24 -6.60 -5.16
N LEU A 129 8.98 -6.55 -4.72
CA LEU A 129 7.97 -5.58 -5.17
C LEU A 129 7.68 -4.60 -4.04
N TYR A 130 8.14 -3.36 -4.18
CA TYR A 130 8.01 -2.34 -3.15
C TYR A 130 6.63 -1.69 -3.11
N LYS A 131 5.98 -1.50 -4.25
CA LYS A 131 4.69 -0.85 -4.34
C LYS A 131 3.77 -1.58 -5.31
N VAL A 132 2.49 -1.62 -4.98
CA VAL A 132 1.43 -2.16 -5.84
C VAL A 132 0.25 -1.20 -5.84
N ARG A 133 -0.41 -1.08 -6.99
CA ARG A 133 -1.69 -0.37 -7.14
C ARG A 133 -2.64 -1.16 -8.01
N GLN A 134 -3.94 -1.06 -7.71
CA GLN A 134 -4.96 -1.55 -8.63
C GLN A 134 -5.07 -0.58 -9.81
N THR A 135 -5.12 -1.11 -11.02
CA THR A 135 -5.28 -0.34 -12.26
C THR A 135 -6.75 -0.18 -12.62
N SER A 136 -7.04 0.81 -13.47
CA SER A 136 -8.41 1.15 -13.91
C SER A 136 -9.13 0.00 -14.62
N ASP A 137 -8.39 -0.95 -15.20
CA ASP A 137 -8.91 -2.17 -15.83
C ASP A 137 -9.21 -3.32 -14.84
N GLY A 138 -8.95 -3.10 -13.54
CA GLY A 138 -9.13 -4.08 -12.47
C GLY A 138 -7.96 -5.03 -12.25
N GLY A 139 -6.88 -4.89 -13.00
CA GLY A 139 -5.61 -5.58 -12.77
C GLY A 139 -4.74 -4.85 -11.74
N TYR A 140 -3.43 -5.16 -11.75
CA TYR A 140 -2.47 -4.55 -10.82
C TYR A 140 -1.22 -4.11 -11.57
N ILE A 141 -0.69 -2.96 -11.15
CA ILE A 141 0.66 -2.50 -11.50
C ILE A 141 1.53 -2.54 -10.24
N ALA A 142 2.71 -3.14 -10.34
CA ALA A 142 3.67 -3.21 -9.24
C ALA A 142 5.08 -2.89 -9.72
N THR A 143 5.89 -2.36 -8.81
CA THR A 143 7.28 -2.02 -9.12
C THR A 143 8.22 -2.38 -7.99
N GLY A 144 9.48 -2.56 -8.34
CA GLY A 144 10.56 -2.90 -7.45
C GLY A 144 11.89 -2.99 -8.20
N TYR A 145 12.62 -4.05 -7.96
CA TYR A 145 13.89 -4.29 -8.63
C TYR A 145 14.12 -5.78 -8.88
N TYR A 146 14.97 -6.05 -9.83
CA TYR A 146 15.55 -7.36 -10.09
C TYR A 146 17.05 -7.31 -9.81
N GLU A 147 17.55 -8.23 -9.01
CA GLU A 147 18.99 -8.40 -8.74
C GLU A 147 19.43 -9.75 -9.27
N CYS A 148 20.46 -9.77 -10.09
CA CYS A 148 21.00 -11.00 -10.59
C CYS A 148 22.23 -11.43 -9.77
N ASP A 149 22.07 -12.44 -8.93
CA ASP A 149 23.12 -12.95 -8.02
C ASP A 149 24.27 -13.70 -8.72
N THR A 150 24.22 -13.93 -10.02
CA THR A 150 25.06 -14.96 -10.65
C THR A 150 26.23 -14.46 -11.48
N LEU A 151 26.30 -13.18 -11.81
CA LEU A 151 27.35 -12.63 -12.69
C LEU A 151 28.09 -11.45 -12.06
N PRO A 152 29.43 -11.45 -12.02
CA PRO A 152 30.18 -10.25 -11.65
C PRO A 152 29.88 -9.09 -12.60
N GLY A 153 29.42 -7.95 -12.07
CA GLY A 153 29.06 -6.77 -12.84
C GLY A 153 27.59 -6.72 -13.25
N CYS A 154 26.75 -7.56 -12.68
CA CYS A 154 25.31 -7.38 -12.70
C CYS A 154 24.90 -6.39 -11.62
N TYR A 155 24.01 -5.51 -11.95
CA TYR A 155 23.50 -4.44 -11.11
C TYR A 155 21.98 -4.56 -11.01
N PRO A 156 21.35 -4.12 -9.91
CA PRO A 156 19.90 -4.08 -9.83
C PRO A 156 19.30 -3.22 -10.95
N ASP A 157 18.29 -3.77 -11.61
CA ASP A 157 17.50 -3.08 -12.63
C ASP A 157 16.07 -2.83 -12.11
N VAL A 158 15.43 -1.76 -12.58
CA VAL A 158 14.00 -1.51 -12.34
C VAL A 158 13.21 -2.69 -12.85
N TYR A 159 12.31 -3.18 -12.01
CA TYR A 159 11.30 -4.15 -12.41
C TYR A 159 9.91 -3.53 -12.34
N LEU A 160 9.17 -3.59 -13.43
CA LEU A 160 7.80 -3.13 -13.55
C LEU A 160 6.92 -4.28 -14.03
N LEU A 161 5.82 -4.54 -13.32
CA LEU A 161 4.94 -5.68 -13.51
C LEU A 161 3.49 -5.22 -13.68
N LYS A 162 2.84 -5.59 -14.78
CA LYS A 162 1.39 -5.47 -14.95
C LYS A 162 0.75 -6.85 -14.97
N THR A 163 -0.32 -7.01 -14.19
CA THR A 163 -1.08 -8.25 -14.13
C THR A 163 -2.56 -7.99 -14.38
N ASP A 164 -3.30 -9.03 -14.70
CA ASP A 164 -4.75 -9.05 -14.61
C ASP A 164 -5.22 -9.10 -13.14
N GLY A 165 -6.54 -9.11 -12.89
CA GLY A 165 -7.13 -9.17 -11.55
C GLY A 165 -6.88 -10.49 -10.81
N SER A 166 -6.40 -11.54 -11.49
CA SER A 166 -6.01 -12.84 -10.89
C SER A 166 -4.52 -12.90 -10.52
N GLY A 167 -3.75 -11.86 -10.79
CA GLY A 167 -2.30 -11.83 -10.64
C GLY A 167 -1.53 -12.50 -11.77
N THR A 168 -2.20 -12.87 -12.89
CA THR A 168 -1.52 -13.39 -14.08
C THR A 168 -0.81 -12.26 -14.82
N ILE A 169 0.45 -12.48 -15.17
CA ILE A 169 1.27 -11.48 -15.88
C ILE A 169 0.63 -11.15 -17.24
N GLU A 170 0.36 -9.88 -17.48
CA GLU A 170 0.04 -9.35 -18.80
C GLU A 170 1.31 -8.90 -19.53
N TRP A 171 2.17 -8.20 -18.81
CA TRP A 171 3.52 -7.86 -19.25
C TRP A 171 4.43 -7.55 -18.05
N GLU A 172 5.72 -7.65 -18.29
CA GLU A 172 6.78 -7.24 -17.36
C GLU A 172 7.88 -6.51 -18.12
N THR A 173 8.50 -5.53 -17.47
CA THR A 173 9.60 -4.76 -18.04
C THR A 173 10.77 -4.75 -17.04
N LEU A 174 11.93 -5.17 -17.52
CA LEU A 174 13.20 -4.93 -16.89
C LEU A 174 13.84 -3.73 -17.59
N ASP A 175 14.04 -2.65 -16.86
CA ASP A 175 14.57 -1.40 -17.41
C ASP A 175 15.76 -0.93 -16.59
N GLY A 176 16.95 -1.14 -17.14
CA GLY A 176 18.20 -0.77 -16.50
C GLY A 176 19.28 -0.45 -17.51
N THR A 177 20.21 0.38 -17.07
CA THR A 177 21.39 0.75 -17.88
C THR A 177 22.58 -0.09 -17.43
N SER A 178 23.21 -0.79 -18.35
CA SER A 178 24.36 -1.64 -18.06
C SER A 178 25.45 -0.90 -17.25
N GLY A 179 25.75 -1.42 -16.08
CA GLY A 179 26.75 -0.88 -15.17
C GLY A 179 26.19 0.07 -14.10
N ASN A 180 24.88 0.31 -14.07
CA ASN A 180 24.23 1.17 -13.10
C ASN A 180 23.32 0.38 -12.15
N ASN A 181 23.16 0.86 -10.92
CA ASN A 181 22.15 0.35 -10.01
C ASN A 181 20.88 1.16 -10.16
N GLU A 182 19.78 0.51 -10.48
CA GLU A 182 18.50 1.18 -10.66
C GLU A 182 17.39 0.42 -9.90
N TRP A 183 16.56 1.11 -9.18
CA TRP A 183 15.39 0.52 -8.53
C TRP A 183 14.25 1.52 -8.46
N ALA A 184 13.03 1.02 -8.56
CA ALA A 184 11.84 1.83 -8.39
C ALA A 184 11.23 1.62 -6.99
N ARG A 185 10.79 2.72 -6.39
CA ARG A 185 10.19 2.76 -5.06
C ARG A 185 8.68 2.90 -5.08
N ASP A 186 8.13 3.64 -6.04
CA ASP A 186 6.69 3.89 -6.15
C ASP A 186 6.25 3.89 -7.61
N VAL A 187 4.99 3.53 -7.84
CA VAL A 187 4.34 3.48 -9.14
C VAL A 187 2.91 3.97 -9.04
N ILE A 188 2.47 4.73 -10.04
CA ILE A 188 1.08 5.16 -10.20
C ILE A 188 0.60 4.90 -11.62
N GLU A 189 -0.70 4.63 -11.79
CA GLU A 189 -1.40 4.81 -13.06
C GLU A 189 -1.86 6.28 -13.14
N THR A 190 -1.49 6.97 -14.21
CA THR A 190 -1.88 8.35 -14.44
C THR A 190 -3.22 8.43 -15.16
N GLN A 191 -3.90 9.59 -15.09
CA GLN A 191 -5.23 9.80 -15.67
C GLN A 191 -5.30 9.51 -17.18
N ASP A 192 -4.17 9.52 -17.89
CA ASP A 192 -4.07 9.16 -19.30
C ASP A 192 -3.88 7.65 -19.56
N GLY A 193 -3.95 6.82 -18.48
CA GLY A 193 -3.84 5.36 -18.57
C GLY A 193 -2.41 4.85 -18.77
N ASN A 194 -1.40 5.69 -18.54
CA ASN A 194 0.00 5.33 -18.54
C ASN A 194 0.51 5.12 -17.11
N PHE A 195 1.74 4.64 -16.96
CA PHE A 195 2.34 4.37 -15.65
C PHE A 195 3.54 5.27 -15.43
N VAL A 196 3.63 5.86 -14.25
CA VAL A 196 4.81 6.64 -13.83
C VAL A 196 5.42 5.99 -12.61
N ILE A 197 6.73 5.81 -12.63
CA ILE A 197 7.51 5.33 -11.49
C ILE A 197 8.43 6.41 -10.97
N THR A 198 8.77 6.33 -9.68
CA THR A 198 9.92 7.03 -9.11
C THR A 198 10.87 6.06 -8.44
N GLY A 199 12.11 6.46 -8.33
CA GLY A 199 13.14 5.65 -7.70
C GLY A 199 14.52 6.28 -7.84
N THR A 200 15.52 5.42 -7.93
CA THR A 200 16.93 5.79 -7.96
C THR A 200 17.60 5.29 -9.22
N TRP A 201 18.34 6.17 -9.86
CA TRP A 201 19.31 5.88 -10.89
C TRP A 201 20.72 6.17 -10.34
N ASN A 202 21.65 5.25 -10.48
CA ASN A 202 22.98 5.37 -9.88
C ASN A 202 24.07 4.98 -10.88
N ASP A 203 24.93 5.95 -11.26
CA ASP A 203 25.90 5.80 -12.34
C ASP A 203 27.24 5.16 -11.96
N ASP A 204 27.57 5.04 -10.66
CA ASP A 204 28.90 4.51 -10.23
C ASP A 204 28.93 4.00 -8.78
N GLY A 205 27.76 3.71 -8.19
CA GLY A 205 27.63 3.29 -6.78
C GLY A 205 27.66 4.43 -5.77
N TRP A 206 27.93 5.68 -6.19
CA TRP A 206 28.03 6.83 -5.30
C TRP A 206 27.21 8.05 -5.71
N ASN A 207 26.79 8.11 -6.98
CA ASN A 207 26.05 9.26 -7.54
C ASN A 207 24.59 8.88 -7.83
N SER A 208 23.84 8.59 -6.79
CA SER A 208 22.40 8.32 -6.94
C SER A 208 21.63 9.58 -7.33
N LYS A 209 20.64 9.41 -8.21
CA LYS A 209 19.78 10.47 -8.72
C LYS A 209 18.33 10.02 -8.64
N ALA A 210 17.47 10.90 -8.17
CA ALA A 210 16.03 10.67 -8.22
C ALA A 210 15.54 10.71 -9.66
N MET A 211 14.74 9.73 -10.05
CA MET A 211 14.18 9.62 -11.40
C MET A 211 12.66 9.60 -11.39
N LEU A 212 12.07 10.06 -12.49
CA LEU A 212 10.72 9.70 -12.92
C LEU A 212 10.83 9.06 -14.31
N ARG A 213 10.16 7.94 -14.51
CA ARG A 213 10.01 7.31 -15.83
C ARG A 213 8.54 7.06 -16.10
N LYS A 214 8.10 7.38 -17.33
CA LYS A 214 6.74 7.10 -17.77
C LYS A 214 6.77 5.98 -18.79
N TYR A 215 5.86 5.02 -18.58
CA TYR A 215 5.67 3.86 -19.44
C TYR A 215 4.25 3.87 -19.99
N GLY A 216 4.09 3.44 -21.24
CA GLY A 216 2.80 3.23 -21.85
C GLY A 216 2.06 2.04 -21.29
N GLY A 217 0.78 1.89 -21.65
CA GLY A 217 -0.06 0.78 -21.21
C GLY A 217 0.48 -0.62 -21.54
N GLY A 218 1.38 -0.73 -22.52
CA GLY A 218 2.08 -1.98 -22.88
C GLY A 218 3.45 -2.15 -22.27
N GLY A 219 3.88 -1.27 -21.36
CA GLY A 219 5.17 -1.35 -20.68
C GLY A 219 6.36 -0.72 -21.45
N GLU A 220 6.12 -0.05 -22.58
CA GLU A 220 7.15 0.67 -23.32
C GLU A 220 7.50 2.00 -22.65
N LEU A 221 8.79 2.33 -22.57
CA LEU A 221 9.27 3.60 -22.03
C LEU A 221 8.85 4.76 -22.94
N ILE A 222 8.13 5.76 -22.39
CA ILE A 222 7.72 6.98 -23.11
C ILE A 222 8.73 8.09 -22.88
N TRP A 223 9.08 8.36 -21.60
CA TRP A 223 10.10 9.34 -21.24
C TRP A 223 10.79 8.99 -19.94
N ASP A 224 12.00 9.52 -19.76
CA ASP A 224 12.86 9.40 -18.58
C ASP A 224 13.35 10.79 -18.15
N GLN A 225 13.19 11.14 -16.89
CA GLN A 225 13.61 12.42 -16.31
C GLN A 225 14.39 12.22 -15.01
N ILE A 226 15.51 12.94 -14.92
CA ILE A 226 16.40 12.90 -13.75
C ILE A 226 16.34 14.23 -13.00
N TYR A 227 16.05 14.16 -11.71
CA TYR A 227 15.97 15.33 -10.83
C TYR A 227 17.13 15.31 -9.82
N SER A 228 18.31 15.72 -10.27
CA SER A 228 19.51 15.75 -9.43
C SER A 228 19.94 17.17 -9.11
N SER A 229 20.45 17.40 -7.90
CA SER A 229 21.14 18.64 -7.52
C SER A 229 22.40 18.39 -6.70
N SER A 230 22.73 17.12 -6.44
CA SER A 230 23.84 16.67 -5.61
C SER A 230 24.22 15.23 -5.96
N THR A 231 25.16 14.64 -5.26
CA THR A 231 25.71 13.32 -5.55
C THR A 231 24.88 12.15 -4.96
N ALA A 232 23.94 12.41 -4.03
CA ALA A 232 23.12 11.37 -3.43
C ALA A 232 21.66 11.84 -3.38
N ASN A 233 20.83 11.37 -4.32
CA ASN A 233 19.40 11.67 -4.36
C ASN A 233 18.62 10.41 -4.61
N GLU A 234 17.52 10.25 -3.89
CA GLU A 234 16.57 9.15 -4.13
C GLU A 234 15.16 9.69 -4.19
N GLY A 235 14.34 9.16 -5.09
CA GLY A 235 12.91 9.35 -5.13
C GLY A 235 12.22 8.20 -4.40
N ASN A 236 11.42 8.50 -3.38
CA ASN A 236 10.81 7.49 -2.52
C ASN A 236 9.32 7.32 -2.76
N SER A 237 8.60 8.40 -3.00
CA SER A 237 7.15 8.34 -3.22
C SER A 237 6.70 9.34 -4.26
N LEU A 238 5.61 9.00 -4.95
CA LEU A 238 5.08 9.69 -6.10
C LEU A 238 3.56 9.75 -6.01
N MET A 239 2.99 10.88 -6.41
CA MET A 239 1.56 11.02 -6.63
C MET A 239 1.27 11.84 -7.89
N GLU A 240 0.14 11.57 -8.54
CA GLU A 240 -0.48 12.50 -9.48
C GLU A 240 -1.43 13.40 -8.71
N THR A 241 -1.32 14.69 -8.96
CA THR A 241 -2.17 15.69 -8.32
C THR A 241 -3.49 15.85 -9.07
N SER A 242 -4.50 16.43 -8.41
CA SER A 242 -5.82 16.66 -9.01
C SER A 242 -5.77 17.52 -10.29
N ASP A 243 -4.70 18.31 -10.49
CA ASP A 243 -4.45 19.10 -11.70
C ASP A 243 -3.63 18.35 -12.79
N GLY A 244 -3.41 17.03 -12.62
CA GLY A 244 -2.71 16.17 -13.58
C GLY A 244 -1.18 16.35 -13.60
N ASN A 245 -0.61 17.04 -12.62
CA ASN A 245 0.82 17.14 -12.43
C ASN A 245 1.34 16.01 -11.53
N LEU A 246 2.65 15.85 -11.46
CA LEU A 246 3.31 14.85 -10.66
C LEU A 246 4.02 15.50 -9.48
N VAL A 247 3.93 14.89 -8.29
CA VAL A 247 4.71 15.28 -7.12
C VAL A 247 5.53 14.10 -6.65
N LEU A 248 6.82 14.31 -6.55
CA LEU A 248 7.84 13.36 -6.11
C LEU A 248 8.50 13.88 -4.84
N VAL A 249 8.67 13.00 -3.86
CA VAL A 249 9.42 13.28 -2.63
C VAL A 249 10.58 12.32 -2.43
N GLY A 250 11.55 12.76 -1.65
CA GLY A 250 12.71 11.95 -1.34
C GLY A 250 13.77 12.74 -0.57
N TYR A 251 15.03 12.39 -0.80
CA TYR A 251 16.14 13.08 -0.16
C TYR A 251 17.27 13.40 -1.13
N SER A 252 18.07 14.38 -0.77
CA SER A 252 19.27 14.74 -1.47
C SER A 252 20.38 15.08 -0.47
N GLY A 253 21.59 14.59 -0.73
CA GLY A 253 22.75 14.83 0.12
C GLY A 253 24.04 14.91 -0.69
N GLU A 254 25.09 15.37 -0.05
CA GLU A 254 26.45 15.24 -0.58
C GLU A 254 27.08 13.98 -0.01
N GLN A 255 28.02 13.39 -0.75
CA GLN A 255 28.81 12.25 -0.29
C GLN A 255 29.41 12.56 1.10
N HIS A 256 29.03 11.80 2.14
CA HIS A 256 29.41 12.01 3.54
C HIS A 256 28.89 13.32 4.20
N GLY A 257 27.90 13.98 3.58
CA GLY A 257 27.25 15.19 4.13
C GLY A 257 25.87 14.93 4.71
N ALA A 258 25.25 15.98 5.25
CA ALA A 258 23.88 15.91 5.75
C ALA A 258 22.88 15.71 4.62
N TYR A 259 21.95 14.78 4.81
CA TYR A 259 20.82 14.59 3.91
C TYR A 259 19.77 15.67 4.10
N LYS A 260 19.17 16.10 3.00
CA LYS A 260 18.10 17.10 2.98
C LYS A 260 16.91 16.54 2.24
N HIS A 261 15.74 16.62 2.81
CA HIS A 261 14.54 16.25 2.08
C HIS A 261 14.30 17.20 0.91
N PHE A 262 13.75 16.69 -0.17
CA PHE A 262 13.27 17.47 -1.28
C PHE A 262 11.90 17.05 -1.73
N MET A 263 11.23 17.98 -2.42
CA MET A 263 9.99 17.75 -3.12
C MET A 263 10.10 18.40 -4.51
N VAL A 264 9.67 17.68 -5.54
CA VAL A 264 9.60 18.17 -6.92
C VAL A 264 8.15 18.12 -7.37
N LYS A 265 7.66 19.21 -7.98
CA LYS A 265 6.46 19.16 -8.82
C LYS A 265 6.90 19.20 -10.28
N ALA A 266 6.40 18.27 -11.08
CA ALA A 266 6.62 18.17 -12.51
C ALA A 266 5.28 18.19 -13.25
N ASP A 267 5.27 18.58 -14.51
CA ASP A 267 4.11 18.41 -15.38
C ASP A 267 3.95 16.93 -15.82
N SER A 268 2.88 16.62 -16.54
CA SER A 268 2.57 15.27 -17.02
C SER A 268 3.64 14.67 -17.96
N ASP A 269 4.51 15.50 -18.52
CA ASP A 269 5.61 15.13 -19.41
C ASP A 269 6.96 15.08 -18.68
N GLY A 270 6.94 15.19 -17.36
CA GLY A 270 8.13 15.17 -16.49
C GLY A 270 8.89 16.51 -16.45
N GLY A 271 8.38 17.57 -17.07
CA GLY A 271 8.98 18.91 -17.02
C GLY A 271 8.92 19.50 -15.60
N GLN A 272 10.06 19.87 -15.02
CA GLN A 272 10.11 20.41 -13.67
C GLN A 272 9.39 21.76 -13.56
N ILE A 273 8.27 21.81 -12.84
CA ILE A 273 7.58 23.06 -12.49
C ILE A 273 8.32 23.77 -11.37
N TRP A 274 8.59 23.07 -10.27
CA TRP A 274 9.45 23.55 -9.21
C TRP A 274 10.14 22.38 -8.48
N LYS A 275 11.27 22.68 -7.84
CA LYS A 275 11.97 21.80 -6.89
C LYS A 275 12.25 22.58 -5.62
N LYS A 276 11.89 22.01 -4.49
CA LYS A 276 12.11 22.59 -3.16
C LYS A 276 12.93 21.64 -2.31
N LYS A 277 13.87 22.18 -1.60
CA LYS A 277 14.76 21.49 -0.68
C LYS A 277 14.71 22.24 0.65
N THR A 278 14.79 21.53 1.78
CA THR A 278 14.93 22.22 3.06
C THR A 278 16.41 22.50 3.36
N GLU A 279 16.65 23.61 4.09
CA GLU A 279 18.00 23.97 4.50
C GLU A 279 18.16 23.98 6.04
N SER A 280 17.04 23.90 6.77
CA SER A 280 16.98 24.30 8.19
C SER A 280 17.08 23.17 9.20
N ILE A 281 16.74 21.93 8.84
CA ILE A 281 16.76 20.78 9.74
C ILE A 281 18.00 19.95 9.43
N GLY A 282 18.60 19.28 10.42
CA GLY A 282 19.72 18.35 10.24
C GLY A 282 19.52 17.34 9.09
N ASP A 283 19.93 16.11 9.24
CA ASP A 283 19.59 15.07 8.24
C ASP A 283 18.08 14.87 8.19
N ALA A 284 17.47 14.97 7.00
CA ALA A 284 16.05 14.83 6.80
C ALA A 284 15.74 14.14 5.47
N LEU A 285 14.84 13.17 5.51
CA LEU A 285 14.39 12.38 4.36
C LEU A 285 12.87 12.29 4.36
N LEU A 286 12.27 12.24 3.15
CA LEU A 286 10.84 11.98 2.98
C LEU A 286 10.64 10.61 2.32
N TYR A 287 9.70 9.83 2.86
CA TYR A 287 9.37 8.49 2.35
C TYR A 287 8.00 8.42 1.69
N ALA A 288 7.04 9.22 2.14
CA ALA A 288 5.69 9.17 1.62
C ALA A 288 5.12 10.57 1.42
N VAL A 289 4.16 10.68 0.48
CA VAL A 289 3.47 11.95 0.16
C VAL A 289 2.00 11.68 -0.17
N CYS A 290 1.14 12.59 0.28
CA CYS A 290 -0.27 12.64 -0.11
C CYS A 290 -0.70 14.09 -0.40
N GLU A 291 -1.84 14.25 -1.08
CA GLU A 291 -2.46 15.56 -1.28
C GLU A 291 -3.11 16.03 0.04
N ALA A 292 -2.92 17.30 0.39
CA ALA A 292 -3.56 17.89 1.56
C ALA A 292 -5.02 18.26 1.25
N PRO A 293 -5.96 18.07 2.19
CA PRO A 293 -7.38 18.40 1.97
C PRO A 293 -7.62 19.88 1.59
N ALA A 294 -6.82 20.78 2.11
CA ALA A 294 -6.89 22.23 1.81
C ALA A 294 -6.17 22.61 0.49
N GLY A 295 -5.62 21.64 -0.22
CA GLY A 295 -4.77 21.83 -1.39
C GLY A 295 -3.31 22.04 -1.01
N GLY A 296 -2.42 21.44 -1.75
CA GLY A 296 -1.00 21.33 -1.45
C GLY A 296 -0.61 19.89 -1.14
N TYR A 297 0.50 19.67 -0.45
CA TYR A 297 1.10 18.35 -0.30
C TYR A 297 1.63 18.16 1.12
N VAL A 298 1.26 17.03 1.74
CA VAL A 298 1.84 16.62 3.02
C VAL A 298 2.75 15.43 2.78
N ALA A 299 3.96 15.51 3.31
CA ALA A 299 4.94 14.45 3.19
C ALA A 299 5.49 14.08 4.57
N ALA A 300 5.76 12.78 4.72
CA ALA A 300 6.21 12.18 5.97
C ALA A 300 7.58 11.53 5.79
N GLY A 301 8.34 11.46 6.86
CA GLY A 301 9.68 10.89 6.87
C GLY A 301 10.37 11.02 8.21
N PHE A 302 11.67 11.28 8.18
CA PHE A 302 12.44 11.51 9.41
C PHE A 302 13.40 12.70 9.30
N CYS A 303 13.82 13.17 10.47
CA CYS A 303 14.77 14.26 10.67
C CYS A 303 15.78 13.89 11.76
N ASN A 304 16.77 14.76 12.01
CA ASN A 304 17.72 14.63 13.09
C ASN A 304 18.55 13.33 13.07
N SER A 305 19.11 12.97 11.92
CA SER A 305 19.98 11.79 11.79
C SER A 305 19.27 10.48 12.22
N TRP A 306 18.05 10.25 11.73
CA TRP A 306 17.26 9.03 11.94
C TRP A 306 16.63 8.88 13.35
N ARG A 307 16.45 9.97 14.08
CA ARG A 307 15.98 9.90 15.47
C ARG A 307 14.69 10.62 15.75
N SER A 308 14.02 11.16 14.73
CA SER A 308 12.82 11.96 14.92
C SER A 308 11.92 11.89 13.70
N ASN A 309 10.63 11.89 13.94
CA ASN A 309 9.60 11.88 12.92
C ASN A 309 9.49 13.26 12.26
N LEU A 310 9.38 13.29 10.94
CA LEU A 310 9.21 14.49 10.13
C LEU A 310 7.84 14.48 9.46
N LEU A 311 7.16 15.59 9.58
CA LEU A 311 5.97 15.90 8.79
C LEU A 311 6.10 17.31 8.21
N VAL A 312 5.84 17.47 6.92
CA VAL A 312 5.95 18.76 6.24
C VAL A 312 4.79 18.97 5.29
N GLU A 313 4.15 20.13 5.37
CA GLU A 313 3.17 20.58 4.38
C GLU A 313 3.74 21.68 3.51
N ARG A 314 3.52 21.55 2.20
CA ARG A 314 3.80 22.57 1.20
C ARG A 314 2.53 22.91 0.43
N ASN A 315 2.29 24.17 0.21
CA ASN A 315 1.22 24.62 -0.66
C ASN A 315 1.51 24.30 -2.15
N GLY A 316 0.55 24.53 -3.03
CA GLY A 316 0.69 24.25 -4.47
C GLY A 316 1.87 24.95 -5.17
N SER A 317 2.39 26.07 -4.62
CA SER A 317 3.59 26.75 -5.11
C SER A 317 4.91 26.18 -4.54
N GLY A 318 4.83 25.18 -3.66
CA GLY A 318 5.95 24.54 -3.00
C GLY A 318 6.51 25.33 -1.79
N SER A 319 5.84 26.39 -1.34
CA SER A 319 6.21 27.09 -0.10
C SER A 319 5.79 26.26 1.09
N ILE A 320 6.63 26.20 2.14
CA ILE A 320 6.30 25.50 3.39
C ILE A 320 5.12 26.24 4.03
N ALA A 321 4.04 25.50 4.31
CA ALA A 321 2.94 25.94 5.15
C ALA A 321 3.29 25.69 6.62
N TRP A 322 3.72 24.49 6.94
CA TRP A 322 4.29 24.10 8.22
C TRP A 322 5.26 22.93 8.04
N GLU A 323 6.19 22.79 8.97
CA GLU A 323 7.17 21.70 9.03
C GLU A 323 7.43 21.41 10.51
N ASP A 324 7.24 20.17 10.90
CA ASP A 324 7.44 19.74 12.28
C ASP A 324 8.35 18.52 12.35
N CYS A 325 9.33 18.61 13.24
CA CYS A 325 10.27 17.53 13.53
C CYS A 325 10.02 17.10 14.97
N PHE A 326 9.24 16.04 15.15
CA PHE A 326 8.86 15.53 16.44
C PHE A 326 10.04 14.79 17.06
N ILE A 327 10.70 15.42 18.03
CA ILE A 327 11.75 14.78 18.80
C ILE A 327 11.08 13.98 19.91
N ASP A 328 11.00 12.66 19.73
CA ASP A 328 10.61 11.75 20.79
C ASP A 328 11.88 11.14 21.40
N GLU A 329 11.97 11.19 22.76
CA GLU A 329 13.08 10.59 23.51
C GLU A 329 13.11 9.05 23.43
N SER A 330 12.08 8.43 22.83
CA SER A 330 11.89 6.98 22.73
C SER A 330 12.60 6.32 21.53
N SER A 331 13.48 7.05 20.79
CA SER A 331 14.29 6.52 19.67
C SER A 331 13.51 5.99 18.46
N HIS A 332 12.49 6.70 18.01
CA HIS A 332 11.74 6.39 16.79
C HIS A 332 12.54 6.75 15.52
N TYR A 333 12.39 5.92 14.47
CA TYR A 333 13.20 6.00 13.25
C TYR A 333 12.44 6.57 12.03
N GLY A 334 11.43 7.40 12.23
CA GLY A 334 10.75 8.14 11.17
C GLY A 334 9.56 7.43 10.54
N TYR A 335 8.69 8.23 9.91
CA TYR A 335 7.50 7.72 9.24
C TYR A 335 7.82 7.16 7.86
N TYR A 336 7.32 5.95 7.58
CA TYR A 336 7.48 5.27 6.30
C TYR A 336 6.30 5.46 5.36
N ASP A 337 5.08 5.60 5.92
CA ASP A 337 3.89 5.79 5.09
C ASP A 337 2.94 6.79 5.74
N ILE A 338 2.09 7.41 4.92
CA ILE A 338 1.08 8.39 5.28
C ILE A 338 -0.22 8.13 4.55
N ALA A 339 -1.33 8.11 5.27
CA ALA A 339 -2.67 8.09 4.70
C ALA A 339 -3.46 9.32 5.15
N PRO A 340 -4.10 10.07 4.23
CA PRO A 340 -5.02 11.12 4.61
C PRO A 340 -6.21 10.50 5.35
N SER A 341 -6.71 11.21 6.38
CA SER A 341 -7.87 10.79 7.14
C SER A 341 -9.12 11.56 6.73
N SER A 342 -10.25 10.87 6.78
CA SER A 342 -11.56 11.44 6.45
C SER A 342 -11.97 12.62 7.32
N ASP A 343 -11.36 12.79 8.51
CA ASP A 343 -11.55 13.92 9.41
C ASP A 343 -10.61 15.13 9.12
N GLY A 344 -9.80 15.03 8.07
CA GLY A 344 -8.88 16.07 7.61
C GLY A 344 -7.45 15.94 8.12
N GLY A 345 -7.14 15.03 9.03
CA GLY A 345 -5.79 14.76 9.51
C GLY A 345 -5.09 13.62 8.77
N TYR A 346 -4.09 13.00 9.42
CA TYR A 346 -3.26 11.98 8.78
C TYR A 346 -3.00 10.81 9.72
N TYR A 347 -3.03 9.58 9.18
CA TYR A 347 -2.46 8.40 9.79
C TYR A 347 -1.05 8.18 9.26
N LEU A 348 -0.15 7.82 10.17
CA LEU A 348 1.28 7.65 9.93
C LEU A 348 1.74 6.36 10.59
N ILE A 349 2.69 5.70 9.97
CA ILE A 349 3.32 4.49 10.49
C ILE A 349 4.82 4.62 10.49
N ASP A 350 5.49 4.20 11.55
CA ASP A 350 6.95 4.20 11.68
C ASP A 350 7.52 2.77 11.68
N ASP A 351 8.84 2.66 11.67
CA ASP A 351 9.58 1.39 11.60
C ASP A 351 9.56 0.58 12.90
N ILE A 352 9.21 1.20 14.02
CA ILE A 352 9.07 0.52 15.31
C ILE A 352 7.62 0.25 15.69
N CYS A 353 6.72 0.27 14.70
CA CYS A 353 5.32 -0.16 14.79
C CYS A 353 4.40 0.79 15.55
N TYR A 354 4.64 2.09 15.55
CA TYR A 354 3.68 3.05 16.06
C TYR A 354 2.74 3.52 14.95
N LEU A 355 1.44 3.43 15.24
CA LEU A 355 0.40 4.14 14.51
C LEU A 355 0.21 5.50 15.16
N THR A 356 0.45 6.54 14.39
CA THR A 356 0.28 7.94 14.81
C THR A 356 -0.88 8.57 14.05
N LYS A 357 -1.74 9.31 14.74
CA LYS A 357 -2.80 10.15 14.17
C LYS A 357 -2.48 11.61 14.45
N THR A 358 -2.57 12.44 13.41
CA THR A 358 -2.49 13.90 13.54
C THR A 358 -3.80 14.55 13.12
N ASP A 359 -3.99 15.81 13.51
CA ASP A 359 -4.98 16.70 12.90
C ASP A 359 -4.49 17.27 11.55
N GLU A 360 -5.32 18.05 10.88
CA GLU A 360 -5.00 18.70 9.60
C GLU A 360 -3.76 19.62 9.67
N ALA A 361 -3.49 20.22 10.83
CA ALA A 361 -2.34 21.09 11.06
C ALA A 361 -1.07 20.31 11.45
N GLY A 362 -1.11 18.99 11.45
CA GLY A 362 0.01 18.13 11.83
C GLY A 362 0.16 17.93 13.35
N ASN A 363 -0.73 18.47 14.19
CA ASN A 363 -0.62 18.28 15.63
C ASN A 363 -0.99 16.85 16.01
N LEU A 364 -0.24 16.27 16.93
CA LEU A 364 -0.46 14.90 17.43
C LEU A 364 -1.82 14.78 18.11
N VAL A 365 -2.62 13.82 17.66
CA VAL A 365 -3.88 13.40 18.30
C VAL A 365 -3.65 12.21 19.20
N PHE A 366 -3.03 11.15 18.68
CA PHE A 366 -2.57 10.01 19.46
C PHE A 366 -1.36 9.34 18.77
N SER A 367 -0.62 8.54 19.55
CA SER A 367 0.38 7.61 19.04
C SER A 367 0.32 6.34 19.86
N VAL A 368 0.27 5.19 19.22
CA VAL A 368 0.12 3.89 19.87
C VAL A 368 1.04 2.86 19.24
N GLY A 369 1.82 2.18 20.09
CA GLY A 369 2.69 1.09 19.67
C GLY A 369 1.88 -0.18 19.38
N LEU A 370 2.18 -0.83 18.28
CA LEU A 370 1.60 -2.09 17.84
C LEU A 370 2.68 -3.17 17.85
N SER A 371 2.30 -4.43 17.92
CA SER A 371 3.26 -5.54 18.11
C SER A 371 3.88 -6.08 16.81
N HIS A 372 3.57 -5.47 15.67
CA HIS A 372 3.99 -5.94 14.35
C HIS A 372 4.67 -4.81 13.58
N VAL A 373 5.70 -5.13 12.81
CA VAL A 373 6.33 -4.16 11.89
C VAL A 373 5.34 -3.84 10.79
N ASN A 374 4.92 -2.60 10.70
CA ASN A 374 4.01 -2.12 9.67
C ASN A 374 4.77 -1.19 8.74
N GLN A 375 4.61 -1.40 7.44
CA GLN A 375 5.28 -0.62 6.38
C GLN A 375 4.32 0.26 5.60
N SER A 376 3.03 -0.01 5.71
CA SER A 376 2.01 0.72 4.97
C SER A 376 0.72 0.85 5.77
N VAL A 377 0.03 1.98 5.64
CA VAL A 377 -1.21 2.32 6.34
C VAL A 377 -2.23 2.90 5.36
N ILE A 378 -3.49 2.53 5.54
CA ILE A 378 -4.64 3.09 4.80
C ILE A 378 -5.82 3.30 5.75
N GLU A 379 -6.63 4.34 5.52
CA GLU A 379 -7.96 4.49 6.10
C GLU A 379 -9.00 3.94 5.14
N LEU A 380 -9.96 3.20 5.66
CA LEU A 380 -11.08 2.64 4.90
C LEU A 380 -12.26 3.61 4.88
N GLY A 381 -13.18 3.41 3.94
CA GLY A 381 -14.38 4.25 3.82
C GLY A 381 -15.33 4.21 5.03
N ASP A 382 -15.19 3.26 5.95
CA ASP A 382 -15.93 3.17 7.21
C ASP A 382 -15.18 3.77 8.41
N GLY A 383 -13.99 4.35 8.18
CA GLY A 383 -13.16 4.98 9.19
C GLY A 383 -12.18 4.03 9.89
N ASP A 384 -12.22 2.74 9.59
CA ASP A 384 -11.23 1.80 10.09
C ASP A 384 -9.86 2.05 9.45
N VAL A 385 -8.82 1.64 10.15
CA VAL A 385 -7.45 1.69 9.66
C VAL A 385 -6.94 0.28 9.40
N VAL A 386 -6.33 0.08 8.24
CA VAL A 386 -5.65 -1.17 7.88
C VAL A 386 -4.16 -0.89 7.70
N MET A 387 -3.35 -1.78 8.25
CA MET A 387 -1.91 -1.73 8.14
C MET A 387 -1.37 -3.06 7.64
N GLY A 388 -0.39 -2.98 6.74
CA GLY A 388 0.34 -4.12 6.21
C GLY A 388 1.81 -4.08 6.61
N GLY A 389 2.36 -5.23 6.92
CA GLY A 389 3.76 -5.37 7.30
C GLY A 389 4.17 -6.82 7.48
N TYR A 390 5.20 -7.07 8.24
CA TYR A 390 5.65 -8.42 8.58
C TYR A 390 5.85 -8.56 10.10
N GLY A 391 5.75 -9.80 10.61
CA GLY A 391 5.84 -10.07 12.05
C GLY A 391 7.27 -9.92 12.56
N PHE A 392 7.42 -9.34 13.77
CA PHE A 392 8.70 -9.28 14.45
C PHE A 392 8.96 -10.61 15.19
N ARG A 393 10.08 -11.27 14.91
CA ARG A 393 10.61 -12.34 15.78
C ARG A 393 11.85 -11.80 16.48
N GLU A 394 11.94 -11.98 17.82
CA GLU A 394 13.13 -11.60 18.59
C GLU A 394 14.40 -12.13 17.89
N GLY A 395 15.24 -11.22 17.38
CA GLY A 395 16.54 -11.51 16.83
C GLY A 395 16.65 -11.62 15.29
N ASN A 396 15.54 -11.50 14.54
CA ASN A 396 15.54 -11.57 13.05
C ASN A 396 14.64 -10.52 12.43
N ASN A 397 15.08 -9.95 11.31
CA ASN A 397 14.33 -8.96 10.51
C ASN A 397 13.36 -9.63 9.51
N GLY A 398 12.58 -10.61 9.93
CA GLY A 398 11.62 -11.28 9.08
C GLY A 398 10.62 -12.08 9.90
N GLY A 399 9.42 -12.26 9.38
CA GLY A 399 8.34 -12.99 10.00
C GLY A 399 7.18 -13.15 9.02
N PRO A 400 6.09 -13.83 9.41
CA PRO A 400 4.95 -13.96 8.51
C PRO A 400 4.40 -12.57 8.14
N ILE A 401 4.03 -12.40 6.88
CA ILE A 401 3.36 -11.19 6.41
C ILE A 401 2.08 -11.00 7.23
N SER A 402 1.85 -9.80 7.71
CA SER A 402 0.69 -9.48 8.55
C SER A 402 -0.17 -8.39 7.93
N LEU A 403 -1.47 -8.52 8.14
CA LEU A 403 -2.47 -7.52 7.83
C LEU A 403 -3.34 -7.32 9.09
N LEU A 404 -3.44 -6.08 9.55
CA LEU A 404 -4.14 -5.73 10.78
C LEU A 404 -5.18 -4.66 10.46
N ARG A 405 -6.41 -4.87 10.98
CA ARG A 405 -7.50 -3.88 10.91
C ARG A 405 -7.93 -3.50 12.32
N LEU A 406 -8.05 -2.21 12.55
CA LEU A 406 -8.49 -1.66 13.83
C LEU A 406 -9.52 -0.53 13.63
N ASP A 407 -10.31 -0.30 14.69
CA ASP A 407 -11.18 0.84 14.83
C ASP A 407 -10.47 1.93 15.65
N PRO A 408 -10.05 3.04 15.03
CA PRO A 408 -9.31 4.08 15.74
C PRO A 408 -10.18 4.90 16.70
N SER A 409 -11.51 4.83 16.61
CA SER A 409 -12.43 5.60 17.48
C SER A 409 -12.34 5.22 18.96
N ASN A 410 -11.81 4.03 19.25
CA ASN A 410 -11.61 3.54 20.61
C ASN A 410 -10.25 3.92 21.21
N ILE A 411 -9.40 4.60 20.44
CA ILE A 411 -8.09 5.06 20.93
C ILE A 411 -8.29 6.36 21.71
N ASN A 412 -8.02 6.34 23.01
CA ASN A 412 -8.14 7.54 23.84
C ASN A 412 -7.07 8.56 23.44
N ALA A 413 -7.50 9.79 23.13
CA ALA A 413 -6.59 10.92 22.94
C ALA A 413 -5.71 11.11 24.20
N GLY A 414 -4.40 11.01 24.02
CA GLY A 414 -3.45 11.14 25.14
C GLY A 414 -2.72 9.87 25.55
N VAL A 415 -2.85 8.76 24.80
CA VAL A 415 -1.96 7.59 24.96
C VAL A 415 -0.60 7.93 24.36
N HIS A 416 0.18 8.67 25.15
CA HIS A 416 1.62 8.85 24.93
C HIS A 416 2.35 7.82 25.78
N ARG A 417 2.89 6.77 25.23
CA ARG A 417 3.80 5.86 25.91
C ARG A 417 4.95 5.47 25.02
#